data_01839cdee3fbdf3dbc868477d63f6249
#
_entry.id   01839cdee3fbdf3dbc868477d63f6249
#
_cell.length_a   1.000
_cell.length_b   1.000
_cell.length_c   1.000
_cell.angle_alpha   90.00
_cell.angle_beta   90.00
_cell.angle_gamma   90.00
#
_symmetry.space_group_name_H-M   'P 1'
#
loop_
_entity.id
_entity.type
_entity.pdbx_description
1 polymer ?
#
loop_
_entity_poly.entity_id
_entity_poly.type
_entity_poly.pdbx_seq_one_letter_code
_entity_poly.pdbx_strand_id
1 'polypeptide(L)'
;RGRWLLGLFTVSLSLFFLLRGLNIYGETLPWELQQSAITTLMSLLNLTKYPPSLAFLLFTLAGMFLLLFAFERVKDTQFAFLDTFGSVPMFFYILHLYVLLVMYGIAFFIWGANKGKYVGVDHIYQIWLIAAGLSLVLYFPVKWFSAYKSKHHAPWLKYL
;
A
#
# COMPACT_ATOMS: atom_id res chain seq x y z
N ARG A 1 13.87 9.17 19.81
CA ARG A 1 13.49 8.35 18.65
C ARG A 1 12.75 9.22 17.63
N GLY A 2 11.66 9.90 17.99
CA GLY A 2 10.85 10.70 17.06
C GLY A 2 11.63 11.81 16.32
N ARG A 3 12.60 12.47 16.97
CA ARG A 3 13.46 13.49 16.31
C ARG A 3 14.31 12.88 15.18
N TRP A 4 14.80 11.65 15.37
CA TRP A 4 15.56 10.92 14.33
C TRP A 4 14.69 10.54 13.14
N LEU A 5 13.46 10.06 13.40
CA LEU A 5 12.51 9.74 12.33
C LEU A 5 12.14 10.97 11.51
N LEU A 6 11.90 12.11 12.17
CA LEU A 6 11.65 13.36 11.47
C LEU A 6 12.86 13.84 10.68
N GLY A 7 14.08 13.68 11.22
CA GLY A 7 15.32 13.98 10.51
C GLY A 7 15.51 13.12 9.26
N LEU A 8 15.28 11.80 9.37
CA LEU A 8 15.34 10.87 8.24
C LEU A 8 14.26 11.18 7.18
N PHE A 9 13.04 11.51 7.61
CA PHE A 9 12.00 11.98 6.70
C PHE A 9 12.43 13.22 5.92
N THR A 10 12.90 14.26 6.63
CA THR A 10 13.30 15.52 5.97
C THR A 10 14.48 15.31 5.03
N VAL A 11 15.49 14.52 5.40
CA VAL A 11 16.63 14.21 4.55
C VAL A 11 16.19 13.44 3.30
N SER A 12 15.40 12.37 3.47
CA SER A 12 14.95 11.57 2.33
C SER A 12 14.08 12.38 1.37
N LEU A 13 13.17 13.20 1.90
CA LEU A 13 12.30 14.06 1.09
C LEU A 13 13.08 15.17 0.37
N SER A 14 14.05 15.78 1.05
CA SER A 14 14.91 16.81 0.45
C SER A 14 15.78 16.23 -0.67
N LEU A 15 16.37 15.06 -0.46
CA LEU A 15 17.13 14.35 -1.49
C LEU A 15 16.25 13.96 -2.69
N PHE A 16 15.01 13.51 -2.43
CA PHE A 16 14.05 13.23 -3.50
C PHE A 16 13.81 14.47 -4.36
N PHE A 17 13.44 15.61 -3.75
CA PHE A 17 13.19 16.84 -4.51
C PHE A 17 14.43 17.38 -5.20
N LEU A 18 15.61 17.25 -4.59
CA LEU A 18 16.85 17.64 -5.21
C LEU A 18 17.14 16.82 -6.47
N LEU A 19 17.11 15.49 -6.36
CA LEU A 19 17.39 14.61 -7.51
C LEU A 19 16.32 14.76 -8.59
N ARG A 20 15.05 14.80 -8.19
CA ARG A 20 13.94 14.93 -9.14
C ARG A 20 13.91 16.32 -9.76
N GLY A 21 14.23 17.38 -9.01
CA GLY A 21 14.33 18.75 -9.52
C GLY A 21 15.44 18.94 -10.52
N LEU A 22 16.63 18.33 -10.30
CA LEU A 22 17.73 18.34 -11.26
C LEU A 22 17.41 17.55 -12.53
N ASN A 23 16.54 16.56 -12.45
CA ASN A 23 16.09 15.73 -13.56
C ASN A 23 17.22 15.03 -14.35
N ILE A 24 18.37 14.80 -13.71
CA ILE A 24 19.58 14.23 -14.34
C ILE A 24 19.79 12.79 -13.90
N TYR A 25 19.52 12.49 -12.63
CA TYR A 25 19.81 11.21 -12.00
C TYR A 25 18.72 10.77 -11.03
N GLY A 26 18.62 9.47 -10.78
CA GLY A 26 17.73 8.91 -9.77
C GLY A 26 16.39 8.38 -10.30
N GLU A 27 16.10 8.65 -11.57
CA GLU A 27 14.91 8.13 -12.25
C GLU A 27 15.23 7.83 -13.72
N THR A 28 14.57 6.82 -14.29
CA THR A 28 14.77 6.42 -15.69
C THR A 28 14.00 7.33 -16.66
N LEU A 29 12.86 7.89 -16.22
CA LEU A 29 12.03 8.80 -17.01
C LEU A 29 12.10 10.21 -16.41
N PRO A 30 12.62 11.20 -17.15
CA PRO A 30 12.55 12.60 -16.72
C PRO A 30 11.09 13.05 -16.60
N TRP A 31 10.82 13.94 -15.66
CA TRP A 31 9.52 14.58 -15.59
C TRP A 31 9.49 15.82 -16.50
N GLU A 32 8.31 16.14 -16.99
CA GLU A 32 8.09 17.26 -17.90
C GLU A 32 6.94 18.14 -17.40
N LEU A 33 7.05 19.43 -17.69
CA LEU A 33 5.94 20.37 -17.48
C LEU A 33 4.80 20.04 -18.43
N GLN A 34 3.63 19.86 -17.88
CA GLN A 34 2.40 19.54 -18.60
C GLN A 34 1.46 20.75 -18.67
N GLN A 35 0.36 20.61 -19.42
CA GLN A 35 -0.63 21.69 -19.62
C GLN A 35 -1.33 22.12 -18.32
N SER A 36 -1.39 21.28 -17.29
CA SER A 36 -2.00 21.60 -16.02
C SER A 36 -1.06 21.27 -14.84
N ALA A 37 -1.26 21.97 -13.72
CA ALA A 37 -0.49 21.70 -12.50
C ALA A 37 -0.68 20.27 -11.98
N ILE A 38 -1.87 19.69 -12.14
CA ILE A 38 -2.17 18.32 -11.73
C ILE A 38 -1.41 17.32 -12.57
N THR A 39 -1.40 17.48 -13.89
CA THR A 39 -0.67 16.58 -14.79
C THR A 39 0.84 16.74 -14.65
N THR A 40 1.33 17.94 -14.33
CA THR A 40 2.73 18.18 -13.99
C THR A 40 3.12 17.48 -12.68
N LEU A 41 2.27 17.54 -11.65
CA LEU A 41 2.48 16.81 -10.40
C LEU A 41 2.47 15.29 -10.62
N MET A 42 1.56 14.80 -11.47
CA MET A 42 1.53 13.38 -11.85
C MET A 42 2.83 12.97 -12.57
N SER A 43 3.35 13.80 -13.46
CA SER A 43 4.65 13.57 -14.13
C SER A 43 5.80 13.54 -13.11
N LEU A 44 5.83 14.46 -12.14
CA LEU A 44 6.82 14.51 -11.09
C LEU A 44 6.79 13.24 -10.19
N LEU A 45 5.60 12.73 -9.87
CA LEU A 45 5.39 11.56 -9.02
C LEU A 45 5.34 10.24 -9.81
N ASN A 46 5.51 10.29 -11.13
CA ASN A 46 5.64 9.08 -11.95
C ASN A 46 7.04 8.48 -11.77
N LEU A 47 7.14 7.53 -10.83
CA LEU A 47 8.40 6.92 -10.41
C LEU A 47 8.46 5.47 -10.86
N THR A 48 9.64 5.05 -11.35
CA THR A 48 9.87 3.69 -11.80
C THR A 48 9.97 2.74 -10.61
N LYS A 49 9.08 1.77 -10.54
CA LYS A 49 8.98 0.79 -9.47
C LYS A 49 9.77 -0.49 -9.76
N TYR A 50 9.91 -0.87 -11.03
CA TYR A 50 10.56 -2.12 -11.44
C TYR A 50 11.55 -1.91 -12.59
N PRO A 51 12.88 -2.00 -12.36
CA PRO A 51 13.53 -2.03 -11.04
C PRO A 51 13.30 -0.73 -10.27
N PRO A 52 13.36 -0.75 -8.93
CA PRO A 52 13.09 0.44 -8.13
C PRO A 52 14.14 1.52 -8.37
N SER A 53 13.71 2.69 -8.80
CA SER A 53 14.57 3.85 -8.98
C SER A 53 14.99 4.45 -7.64
N LEU A 54 16.10 5.19 -7.62
CA LEU A 54 16.54 5.88 -6.41
C LEU A 54 15.49 6.91 -5.94
N ALA A 55 14.84 7.62 -6.87
CA ALA A 55 13.78 8.56 -6.57
C ALA A 55 12.58 7.85 -5.90
N PHE A 56 12.18 6.69 -6.42
CA PHE A 56 11.14 5.86 -5.81
C PHE A 56 11.50 5.44 -4.38
N LEU A 57 12.74 4.98 -4.14
CA LEU A 57 13.19 4.58 -2.82
C LEU A 57 13.19 5.75 -1.83
N LEU A 58 13.71 6.91 -2.22
CA LEU A 58 13.74 8.09 -1.36
C LEU A 58 12.33 8.58 -0.99
N PHE A 59 11.40 8.60 -1.96
CA PHE A 59 10.03 9.01 -1.71
C PHE A 59 9.28 8.04 -0.79
N THR A 60 9.41 6.74 -1.02
CA THR A 60 8.78 5.71 -0.18
C THR A 60 9.38 5.66 1.22
N LEU A 61 10.70 5.81 1.37
CA LEU A 61 11.37 5.90 2.67
C LEU A 61 10.91 7.15 3.44
N ALA A 62 10.80 8.29 2.77
CA ALA A 62 10.26 9.50 3.40
C ALA A 62 8.85 9.25 3.94
N GLY A 63 7.95 8.66 3.15
CA GLY A 63 6.61 8.29 3.58
C GLY A 63 6.63 7.33 4.77
N MET A 64 7.49 6.31 4.75
CA MET A 64 7.67 5.36 5.84
C MET A 64 8.10 6.05 7.14
N PHE A 65 9.13 6.91 7.10
CA PHE A 65 9.61 7.61 8.30
C PHE A 65 8.55 8.58 8.87
N LEU A 66 7.79 9.24 8.00
CA LEU A 66 6.69 10.10 8.43
C LEU A 66 5.58 9.30 9.13
N LEU A 67 5.18 8.16 8.58
CA LEU A 67 4.18 7.29 9.19
C LEU A 67 4.67 6.72 10.53
N LEU A 68 5.91 6.25 10.61
CA LEU A 68 6.50 5.77 11.87
C LEU A 68 6.51 6.89 12.93
N PHE A 69 6.86 8.12 12.54
CA PHE A 69 6.81 9.26 13.43
C PHE A 69 5.38 9.60 13.90
N ALA A 70 4.41 9.50 13.01
CA ALA A 70 3.01 9.71 13.33
C ALA A 70 2.48 8.64 14.30
N PHE A 71 2.77 7.38 14.02
CA PHE A 71 2.34 6.26 14.87
C PHE A 71 2.98 6.25 16.26
N GLU A 72 4.21 6.76 16.43
CA GLU A 72 4.79 6.93 17.77
C GLU A 72 3.99 7.89 18.68
N ARG A 73 3.13 8.73 18.11
CA ARG A 73 2.32 9.72 18.83
C ARG A 73 0.89 9.28 19.08
N VAL A 74 0.48 8.23 18.41
CA VAL A 74 -0.88 7.68 18.54
C VAL A 74 -0.92 6.71 19.71
N LYS A 75 -1.99 6.76 20.50
CA LYS A 75 -2.21 5.77 21.57
C LYS A 75 -2.57 4.43 20.98
N ASP A 76 -2.01 3.36 21.53
CA ASP A 76 -2.18 1.97 21.05
C ASP A 76 -3.64 1.54 20.86
N THR A 77 -4.57 2.14 21.63
CA THR A 77 -6.00 1.80 21.56
C THR A 77 -6.72 2.35 20.34
N GLN A 78 -6.18 3.38 19.67
CA GLN A 78 -6.91 4.07 18.59
C GLN A 78 -6.89 3.30 17.26
N PHE A 79 -5.89 2.47 17.05
CA PHE A 79 -5.71 1.72 15.80
C PHE A 79 -5.60 0.21 16.01
N ALA A 80 -6.30 -0.32 17.02
CA ALA A 80 -6.33 -1.76 17.31
C ALA A 80 -6.73 -2.63 16.10
N PHE A 81 -7.47 -2.08 15.13
CA PHE A 81 -7.77 -2.79 13.90
C PHE A 81 -6.52 -2.97 13.00
N LEU A 82 -5.60 -1.99 12.97
CA LEU A 82 -4.34 -2.11 12.22
C LEU A 82 -3.42 -3.15 12.86
N ASP A 83 -3.39 -3.21 14.20
CA ASP A 83 -2.62 -4.24 14.92
C ASP A 83 -3.11 -5.64 14.56
N THR A 84 -4.43 -5.80 14.38
CA THR A 84 -5.02 -7.08 13.97
C THR A 84 -4.50 -7.51 12.59
N PHE A 85 -4.48 -6.62 11.60
CA PHE A 85 -3.93 -6.94 10.28
C PHE A 85 -2.40 -7.10 10.30
N GLY A 86 -1.71 -6.26 11.07
CA GLY A 86 -0.25 -6.29 11.22
C GLY A 86 0.28 -7.53 11.94
N SER A 87 -0.53 -8.18 12.78
CA SER A 87 -0.12 -9.38 13.53
C SER A 87 -0.04 -10.65 12.67
N VAL A 88 -0.80 -10.72 11.57
CA VAL A 88 -0.91 -11.89 10.69
C VAL A 88 -0.94 -11.50 9.20
N PRO A 89 0.10 -10.77 8.71
CA PRO A 89 0.07 -10.19 7.37
C PRO A 89 0.05 -11.24 6.26
N MET A 90 0.76 -12.36 6.42
CA MET A 90 0.78 -13.44 5.42
C MET A 90 -0.57 -14.14 5.32
N PHE A 91 -1.25 -14.39 6.45
CA PHE A 91 -2.59 -14.96 6.44
C PHE A 91 -3.57 -14.05 5.71
N PHE A 92 -3.56 -12.74 6.03
CA PHE A 92 -4.39 -11.76 5.32
C PHE A 92 -4.07 -11.72 3.82
N TYR A 93 -2.78 -11.72 3.46
CA TYR A 93 -2.35 -11.70 2.06
C TYR A 93 -2.87 -12.91 1.28
N ILE A 94 -2.73 -14.11 1.82
CA ILE A 94 -3.22 -15.32 1.16
C ILE A 94 -4.76 -15.31 1.07
N LEU A 95 -5.42 -15.01 2.18
CA LEU A 95 -6.87 -15.03 2.27
C LEU A 95 -7.52 -14.04 1.28
N HIS A 96 -7.00 -12.79 1.20
CA HIS A 96 -7.59 -11.79 0.30
C HIS A 96 -7.44 -12.18 -1.17
N LEU A 97 -6.33 -12.82 -1.57
CA LEU A 97 -6.15 -13.30 -2.95
C LEU A 97 -7.18 -14.37 -3.32
N TYR A 98 -7.43 -15.34 -2.43
CA TYR A 98 -8.46 -16.36 -2.68
C TYR A 98 -9.87 -15.75 -2.72
N VAL A 99 -10.17 -14.83 -1.82
CA VAL A 99 -11.49 -14.16 -1.84
C VAL A 99 -11.67 -13.31 -3.09
N LEU A 100 -10.64 -12.58 -3.53
CA LEU A 100 -10.66 -11.85 -4.80
C LEU A 100 -10.85 -12.79 -6.00
N LEU A 101 -10.18 -13.94 -6.01
CA LEU A 101 -10.33 -14.94 -7.07
C LEU A 101 -11.78 -15.45 -7.15
N VAL A 102 -12.37 -15.79 -6.00
CA VAL A 102 -13.78 -16.23 -5.93
C VAL A 102 -14.72 -15.12 -6.37
N MET A 103 -14.53 -13.88 -5.88
CA MET A 103 -15.32 -12.72 -6.28
C MET A 103 -15.22 -12.47 -7.79
N TYR A 104 -14.02 -12.56 -8.35
CA TYR A 104 -13.82 -12.43 -9.79
C TYR A 104 -14.53 -13.52 -10.57
N GLY A 105 -14.46 -14.79 -10.12
CA GLY A 105 -15.16 -15.91 -10.75
C GLY A 105 -16.69 -15.72 -10.72
N ILE A 106 -17.25 -15.28 -9.61
CA ILE A 106 -18.67 -14.96 -9.48
C ILE A 106 -19.05 -13.81 -10.41
N ALA A 107 -18.26 -12.74 -10.42
CA ALA A 107 -18.50 -11.59 -11.28
C ALA A 107 -18.45 -12.00 -12.77
N PHE A 108 -17.49 -12.82 -13.16
CA PHE A 108 -17.38 -13.34 -14.52
C PHE A 108 -18.59 -14.22 -14.91
N PHE A 109 -19.08 -15.04 -13.98
CA PHE A 109 -20.24 -15.90 -14.22
C PHE A 109 -21.54 -15.11 -14.38
N ILE A 110 -21.71 -14.02 -13.60
CA ILE A 110 -22.96 -13.22 -13.61
C ILE A 110 -22.97 -12.22 -14.77
N TRP A 111 -21.88 -11.48 -14.98
CA TRP A 111 -21.82 -10.36 -15.95
C TRP A 111 -21.07 -10.69 -17.24
N GLY A 112 -20.34 -11.80 -17.28
CA GLY A 112 -19.45 -12.11 -18.40
C GLY A 112 -18.27 -11.15 -18.52
N ALA A 113 -17.54 -11.23 -19.61
CA ALA A 113 -16.41 -10.34 -19.89
C ALA A 113 -16.93 -8.97 -20.42
N ASN A 114 -16.58 -7.88 -19.75
CA ASN A 114 -16.97 -6.51 -20.13
C ASN A 114 -15.77 -5.64 -20.57
N LYS A 115 -14.53 -6.10 -20.35
CA LYS A 115 -13.29 -5.43 -20.80
C LYS A 115 -12.46 -6.41 -21.64
N GLY A 116 -12.91 -6.71 -22.86
CA GLY A 116 -12.31 -7.70 -23.73
C GLY A 116 -12.49 -9.12 -23.23
N LYS A 117 -11.43 -9.78 -22.72
CA LYS A 117 -11.48 -11.14 -22.15
C LYS A 117 -11.66 -11.16 -20.63
N TYR A 118 -11.73 -10.00 -19.98
CA TYR A 118 -11.75 -9.87 -18.52
C TYR A 118 -13.00 -9.15 -18.02
N VAL A 119 -13.31 -9.36 -16.75
CA VAL A 119 -14.26 -8.51 -16.02
C VAL A 119 -13.47 -7.35 -15.39
N GLY A 120 -13.92 -6.14 -15.61
CA GLY A 120 -13.33 -4.95 -15.03
C GLY A 120 -14.38 -3.96 -14.55
N VAL A 121 -13.96 -3.04 -13.72
CA VAL A 121 -14.77 -1.91 -13.25
C VAL A 121 -14.56 -0.69 -14.13
N ASP A 122 -15.59 0.16 -14.26
CA ASP A 122 -15.53 1.33 -15.13
C ASP A 122 -14.93 2.55 -14.44
N HIS A 123 -15.07 2.63 -13.11
CA HIS A 123 -14.66 3.78 -12.33
C HIS A 123 -13.73 3.42 -11.19
N ILE A 124 -12.74 4.28 -10.95
CA ILE A 124 -11.72 4.07 -9.93
C ILE A 124 -12.31 4.00 -8.50
N TYR A 125 -13.40 4.72 -8.22
CA TYR A 125 -14.07 4.67 -6.91
C TYR A 125 -14.64 3.28 -6.59
N GLN A 126 -15.03 2.50 -7.60
CA GLN A 126 -15.53 1.13 -7.42
C GLN A 126 -14.43 0.22 -6.87
N ILE A 127 -13.17 0.43 -7.30
CA ILE A 127 -12.00 -0.31 -6.76
C ILE A 127 -11.84 0.00 -5.27
N TRP A 128 -11.95 1.29 -4.88
CA TRP A 128 -11.86 1.69 -3.48
C TRP A 128 -13.00 1.13 -2.63
N LEU A 129 -14.22 1.09 -3.16
CA LEU A 129 -15.36 0.49 -2.46
C LEU A 129 -15.18 -1.03 -2.28
N ILE A 130 -14.73 -1.73 -3.32
CA ILE A 130 -14.43 -3.17 -3.25
C ILE A 130 -13.31 -3.42 -2.22
N ALA A 131 -12.23 -2.64 -2.25
CA ALA A 131 -11.12 -2.78 -1.32
C ALA A 131 -11.55 -2.53 0.13
N ALA A 132 -12.35 -1.48 0.37
CA ALA A 132 -12.89 -1.18 1.69
C ALA A 132 -13.84 -2.28 2.19
N GLY A 133 -14.79 -2.71 1.36
CA GLY A 133 -15.72 -3.79 1.68
C GLY A 133 -15.01 -5.11 1.95
N LEU A 134 -14.03 -5.46 1.12
CA LEU A 134 -13.21 -6.65 1.31
C LEU A 134 -12.44 -6.60 2.64
N SER A 135 -11.83 -5.45 2.97
CA SER A 135 -11.10 -5.27 4.22
C SER A 135 -12.00 -5.42 5.44
N LEU A 136 -13.23 -4.90 5.38
CA LEU A 136 -14.22 -5.05 6.45
C LEU A 136 -14.64 -6.51 6.65
N VAL A 137 -14.93 -7.22 5.56
CA VAL A 137 -15.33 -8.65 5.62
C VAL A 137 -14.18 -9.51 6.13
N LEU A 138 -12.95 -9.26 5.65
CA LEU A 138 -11.78 -10.04 6.05
C LEU A 138 -11.30 -9.72 7.47
N TYR A 139 -11.73 -8.62 8.07
CA TYR A 139 -11.38 -8.30 9.45
C TYR A 139 -11.76 -9.40 10.43
N PHE A 140 -12.93 -10.03 10.27
CA PHE A 140 -13.41 -11.08 11.16
C PHE A 140 -12.52 -12.34 11.15
N PRO A 141 -12.24 -12.97 9.99
CA PRO A 141 -11.36 -14.14 9.95
C PRO A 141 -9.92 -13.81 10.35
N VAL A 142 -9.43 -12.61 10.01
CA VAL A 142 -8.09 -12.16 10.40
C VAL A 142 -7.99 -11.98 11.91
N LYS A 143 -9.00 -11.36 12.55
CA LYS A 143 -9.07 -11.22 14.01
C LYS A 143 -9.14 -12.57 14.71
N TRP A 144 -9.95 -13.49 14.18
CA TRP A 144 -10.02 -14.84 14.71
C TRP A 144 -8.66 -15.56 14.63
N PHE A 145 -8.01 -15.49 13.48
CA PHE A 145 -6.71 -16.12 13.30
C PHE A 145 -5.60 -15.46 14.14
N SER A 146 -5.60 -14.14 14.29
CA SER A 146 -4.70 -13.41 15.17
C SER A 146 -4.85 -13.88 16.63
N ALA A 147 -6.09 -14.03 17.11
CA ALA A 147 -6.36 -14.57 18.44
C ALA A 147 -5.94 -16.06 18.58
N TYR A 148 -6.11 -16.85 17.53
CA TYR A 148 -5.62 -18.23 17.49
C TYR A 148 -4.09 -18.30 17.57
N LYS A 149 -3.39 -17.48 16.75
CA LYS A 149 -1.92 -17.40 16.74
C LYS A 149 -1.34 -17.00 18.10
N SER A 150 -1.99 -16.08 18.83
CA SER A 150 -1.54 -15.63 20.14
C SER A 150 -1.66 -16.72 21.22
N LYS A 151 -2.59 -17.66 21.06
CA LYS A 151 -2.82 -18.77 22.01
C LYS A 151 -1.99 -20.01 21.73
N HIS A 152 -1.53 -20.18 20.50
CA HIS A 152 -0.82 -21.38 20.07
C HIS A 152 0.59 -21.04 19.61
N HIS A 153 1.59 -21.71 20.16
CA HIS A 153 3.02 -21.48 19.87
C HIS A 153 3.60 -22.48 18.85
N ALA A 154 2.77 -22.97 17.92
CA ALA A 154 3.26 -23.90 16.90
C ALA A 154 4.31 -23.23 15.98
N PRO A 155 5.42 -23.90 15.63
CA PRO A 155 6.52 -23.29 14.86
C PRO A 155 6.11 -22.70 13.51
N TRP A 156 5.14 -23.31 12.84
CA TRP A 156 4.64 -22.87 11.55
C TRP A 156 3.82 -21.56 11.61
N LEU A 157 3.21 -21.26 12.77
CA LEU A 157 2.46 -20.01 12.97
C LEU A 157 3.35 -18.76 12.91
N LYS A 158 4.68 -18.92 13.07
CA LYS A 158 5.62 -17.78 12.96
C LYS A 158 5.68 -17.20 11.54
N TYR A 159 5.31 -17.98 10.54
CA TYR A 159 5.38 -17.60 9.12
C TYR A 159 4.04 -17.07 8.56
N LEU A 160 2.97 -17.19 9.30
CA LEU A 160 1.63 -16.67 9.00
C LEU A 160 1.28 -15.49 9.89
#